data_9d82c22e73b8bccd48b16ccf0a04faef
#
_entry.id   9d82c22e73b8bccd48b16ccf0a04faef
#
_cell.length_a   1.000
_cell.length_b   1.000
_cell.length_c   1.000
_cell.angle_alpha   90.00
_cell.angle_beta   90.00
_cell.angle_gamma   90.00
#
_symmetry.space_group_name_H-M   'P 1'
#
loop_
_entity.id
_entity.type
_entity.pdbx_description
1 polymer ?
#
loop_
_entity_poly.entity_id
_entity_poly.type
_entity_poly.pdbx_seq_one_letter_code
_entity_poly.pdbx_strand_id
1 'polypeptide(L)'
;MSDLFDLSNFDKYKEDNCREVKKAEGGLPIALWESYSSFANSNGGVIILGVGERQDGTWYTTGLKNADKLKRNFWNTIHDTKKVSINLLSDKNVESYEVNGDTILVIYVPRAKREQKPVYINNDLFGGCYRRDWEGDYHCSKAEIKGMLRDAADETEDMKIVEQFDISAIDTESLKGFRNHHKSYRPEHVFNNLPDDEYLERIGAAGYGEDGKLHPTTAGLLMFGEEYHIVREFPEYFLDYREMLDPTIRWTDRLQSSSGDWSGNVFDFFFRVNSKIAKDIKKPFKLEGITRVDDTPVHKAVREALVNCLVNTDYFLPCGVVIKKEDDKLVIENPGSIRTGKKQMLRGGISDPRNKTLMKMFNMIGIGERAGSGIPDIYQVWENEGWPMPVVEESYNPDRTRLSLEFKKQANKTSEQNKHRKTEENYQLIRKYLKENGLSKTTDIAQAIGLSPARTRAILKEMSGLEYEGTTNNRRYRLADDN
;
A
#
# COMPACT_ATOMS: atom_id res chain seq x y z
N MET A 1 -21.89 4.20 2.37
CA MET A 1 -22.58 3.08 3.03
C MET A 1 -23.28 2.18 2.01
N SER A 2 -23.92 2.73 0.96
CA SER A 2 -24.55 1.96 -0.12
C SER A 2 -23.62 0.99 -0.88
N ASP A 3 -22.31 1.18 -0.81
CA ASP A 3 -21.35 0.36 -1.55
C ASP A 3 -21.13 -1.04 -0.96
N LEU A 4 -21.48 -1.28 0.31
CA LEU A 4 -21.26 -2.55 0.99
C LEU A 4 -22.44 -3.52 0.85
N PHE A 5 -23.66 -3.00 0.79
CA PHE A 5 -24.88 -3.78 0.64
C PHE A 5 -25.92 -3.02 -0.21
N ASP A 6 -26.39 -3.69 -1.28
CA ASP A 6 -27.44 -3.25 -2.17
C ASP A 6 -28.42 -4.40 -2.37
N LEU A 7 -29.68 -4.18 -2.03
CA LEU A 7 -30.76 -5.16 -2.14
C LEU A 7 -30.86 -5.79 -3.53
N SER A 8 -30.59 -5.02 -4.59
CA SER A 8 -30.65 -5.51 -5.97
C SER A 8 -29.61 -6.59 -6.30
N ASN A 9 -28.60 -6.72 -5.48
CA ASN A 9 -27.51 -7.67 -5.63
C ASN A 9 -27.51 -8.77 -4.55
N PHE A 10 -28.58 -8.91 -3.75
CA PHE A 10 -28.65 -9.84 -2.62
C PHE A 10 -28.21 -11.27 -2.98
N ASP A 11 -28.70 -11.80 -4.10
CA ASP A 11 -28.40 -13.16 -4.56
C ASP A 11 -26.95 -13.38 -5.06
N LYS A 12 -26.19 -12.28 -5.22
CA LYS A 12 -24.80 -12.33 -5.71
C LYS A 12 -23.77 -12.21 -4.58
N TYR A 13 -24.20 -11.85 -3.39
CA TYR A 13 -23.31 -11.69 -2.26
C TYR A 13 -22.91 -13.04 -1.63
N LYS A 14 -21.73 -13.04 -1.05
CA LYS A 14 -21.15 -14.07 -0.19
C LYS A 14 -20.50 -13.40 1.01
N GLU A 15 -20.28 -14.17 2.07
CA GLU A 15 -19.44 -13.71 3.16
C GLU A 15 -18.03 -13.37 2.63
N ASP A 16 -17.45 -12.33 3.16
CA ASP A 16 -16.12 -11.84 2.80
C ASP A 16 -15.53 -10.95 3.92
N ASN A 17 -14.45 -10.23 3.60
CA ASN A 17 -13.79 -9.29 4.52
C ASN A 17 -14.71 -8.16 5.05
N CYS A 18 -15.86 -7.94 4.42
CA CYS A 18 -16.73 -6.81 4.72
C CYS A 18 -18.20 -7.21 4.96
N ARG A 19 -18.54 -8.49 4.81
CA ARG A 19 -19.93 -8.98 4.92
C ARG A 19 -20.01 -10.20 5.79
N GLU A 20 -21.03 -10.22 6.65
CA GLU A 20 -21.33 -11.32 7.56
C GLU A 20 -22.82 -11.52 7.62
N VAL A 21 -23.32 -12.76 7.54
CA VAL A 21 -24.74 -13.09 7.69
C VAL A 21 -24.99 -13.96 8.91
N LYS A 22 -26.14 -13.75 9.58
CA LYS A 22 -26.54 -14.54 10.74
C LYS A 22 -28.08 -14.74 10.74
N LYS A 23 -28.50 -15.96 10.96
CA LYS A 23 -29.93 -16.32 10.96
C LYS A 23 -30.75 -15.58 12.04
N ALA A 24 -30.19 -15.41 13.22
CA ALA A 24 -30.79 -14.71 14.36
C ALA A 24 -32.19 -15.22 14.78
N GLU A 25 -32.52 -16.48 14.55
CA GLU A 25 -33.83 -17.09 14.80
C GLU A 25 -34.21 -17.11 16.29
N GLY A 26 -33.24 -17.21 17.21
CA GLY A 26 -33.38 -17.26 18.65
C GLY A 26 -33.15 -15.92 19.38
N GLY A 27 -32.91 -14.84 18.65
CA GLY A 27 -32.52 -13.53 19.19
C GLY A 27 -31.17 -13.07 18.66
N LEU A 28 -30.49 -12.15 19.37
CA LEU A 28 -29.17 -11.67 18.97
C LEU A 28 -28.12 -12.77 19.18
N PRO A 29 -27.43 -13.23 18.14
CA PRO A 29 -26.36 -14.20 18.28
C PRO A 29 -25.17 -13.64 19.07
N ILE A 30 -24.51 -14.46 19.89
CA ILE A 30 -23.31 -14.04 20.64
C ILE A 30 -22.21 -13.62 19.66
N ALA A 31 -22.02 -14.37 18.58
CA ALA A 31 -21.04 -14.09 17.52
C ALA A 31 -21.28 -12.76 16.75
N LEU A 32 -22.44 -12.12 16.92
CA LEU A 32 -22.67 -10.75 16.41
C LEU A 32 -21.65 -9.75 16.96
N TRP A 33 -21.32 -9.88 18.23
CA TRP A 33 -20.44 -8.94 18.91
C TRP A 33 -18.96 -9.17 18.57
N GLU A 34 -18.59 -10.41 18.27
CA GLU A 34 -17.28 -10.77 17.71
C GLU A 34 -17.11 -10.11 16.34
N SER A 35 -18.11 -10.25 15.46
CA SER A 35 -18.12 -9.60 14.13
C SER A 35 -18.13 -8.06 14.25
N TYR A 36 -18.85 -7.49 15.23
CA TYR A 36 -18.82 -6.05 15.50
C TYR A 36 -17.41 -5.57 15.85
N SER A 37 -16.76 -6.22 16.84
CA SER A 37 -15.38 -5.91 17.24
C SER A 37 -14.43 -6.06 16.04
N SER A 38 -14.57 -7.15 15.32
CA SER A 38 -13.74 -7.51 14.17
C SER A 38 -13.81 -6.45 13.05
N PHE A 39 -15.02 -6.08 12.62
CA PHE A 39 -15.20 -5.03 11.60
C PHE A 39 -14.70 -3.66 12.09
N ALA A 40 -14.99 -3.31 13.34
CA ALA A 40 -14.55 -2.04 13.92
C ALA A 40 -13.02 -1.92 13.97
N ASN A 41 -12.33 -2.98 14.32
CA ASN A 41 -10.86 -3.00 14.39
C ASN A 41 -10.19 -3.12 13.01
N SER A 42 -10.89 -3.63 12.00
CA SER A 42 -10.38 -3.82 10.65
C SER A 42 -10.81 -2.69 9.69
N ASN A 43 -11.59 -2.99 8.67
CA ASN A 43 -11.95 -2.05 7.60
C ASN A 43 -13.41 -1.57 7.64
N GLY A 44 -14.14 -1.90 8.72
CA GLY A 44 -15.58 -1.80 8.74
C GLY A 44 -16.24 -2.93 7.95
N GLY A 45 -17.57 -2.99 8.01
CA GLY A 45 -18.31 -4.03 7.31
C GLY A 45 -19.82 -3.92 7.52
N VAL A 46 -20.55 -4.94 7.06
CA VAL A 46 -21.98 -5.06 7.24
C VAL A 46 -22.33 -6.42 7.85
N ILE A 47 -23.16 -6.43 8.89
CA ILE A 47 -23.71 -7.63 9.50
C ILE A 47 -25.20 -7.68 9.15
N ILE A 48 -25.66 -8.80 8.62
CA ILE A 48 -27.04 -8.96 8.17
C ILE A 48 -27.70 -10.06 9.00
N LEU A 49 -28.76 -9.73 9.72
CA LEU A 49 -29.54 -10.67 10.53
C LEU A 49 -30.81 -11.08 9.78
N GLY A 50 -31.21 -12.33 9.94
CA GLY A 50 -32.34 -12.94 9.23
C GLY A 50 -31.93 -13.56 7.89
N VAL A 51 -30.63 -13.82 7.71
CA VAL A 51 -30.04 -14.43 6.51
C VAL A 51 -29.14 -15.60 6.92
N GLY A 52 -29.21 -16.66 6.16
CA GLY A 52 -28.30 -17.81 6.26
C GLY A 52 -27.52 -18.02 4.97
N GLU A 53 -26.40 -18.71 5.06
CA GLU A 53 -25.56 -19.12 3.95
C GLU A 53 -25.71 -20.62 3.69
N ARG A 54 -25.74 -20.99 2.40
CA ARG A 54 -25.73 -22.40 1.93
C ARG A 54 -24.31 -22.90 1.78
N GLN A 55 -24.15 -24.22 1.59
CA GLN A 55 -22.83 -24.83 1.38
C GLN A 55 -22.07 -24.32 0.15
N ASP A 56 -22.79 -23.78 -0.85
CA ASP A 56 -22.23 -23.17 -2.06
C ASP A 56 -21.87 -21.69 -1.88
N GLY A 57 -22.05 -21.15 -0.67
CA GLY A 57 -21.82 -19.73 -0.32
C GLY A 57 -22.97 -18.82 -0.76
N THR A 58 -24.09 -19.30 -1.29
CA THR A 58 -25.24 -18.46 -1.64
C THR A 58 -26.09 -18.16 -0.41
N TRP A 59 -26.64 -16.94 -0.35
CA TRP A 59 -27.47 -16.50 0.76
C TRP A 59 -28.93 -16.88 0.55
N TYR A 60 -29.64 -17.03 1.64
CA TYR A 60 -31.09 -17.17 1.67
C TYR A 60 -31.67 -16.49 2.89
N THR A 61 -32.87 -15.95 2.78
CA THR A 61 -33.56 -15.31 3.90
C THR A 61 -34.15 -16.36 4.85
N THR A 62 -34.02 -16.15 6.14
CA THR A 62 -34.72 -16.90 7.21
C THR A 62 -35.79 -16.06 7.86
N GLY A 63 -35.72 -14.73 7.63
CA GLY A 63 -36.58 -13.75 8.24
C GLY A 63 -36.35 -13.58 9.74
N LEU A 64 -36.84 -12.46 10.26
CA LEU A 64 -36.81 -12.13 11.68
C LEU A 64 -38.24 -12.16 12.25
N LYS A 65 -38.53 -13.03 13.24
CA LYS A 65 -39.86 -13.14 13.84
C LYS A 65 -40.35 -11.84 14.47
N ASN A 66 -39.45 -11.02 15.00
CA ASN A 66 -39.77 -9.71 15.58
C ASN A 66 -38.57 -8.76 15.44
N ALA A 67 -38.42 -8.15 14.27
CA ALA A 67 -37.32 -7.26 13.91
C ALA A 67 -37.20 -6.05 14.87
N ASP A 68 -38.35 -5.44 15.27
CA ASP A 68 -38.36 -4.29 16.18
C ASP A 68 -37.83 -4.62 17.58
N LYS A 69 -38.23 -5.79 18.12
CA LYS A 69 -37.72 -6.25 19.42
C LYS A 69 -36.23 -6.55 19.33
N LEU A 70 -35.77 -7.19 18.20
CA LEU A 70 -34.36 -7.48 17.97
C LEU A 70 -33.53 -6.20 17.87
N LYS A 71 -34.00 -5.23 17.11
CA LYS A 71 -33.39 -3.91 16.97
C LYS A 71 -33.27 -3.18 18.30
N ARG A 72 -34.33 -3.24 19.13
CA ARG A 72 -34.32 -2.66 20.50
C ARG A 72 -33.30 -3.35 21.41
N ASN A 73 -33.25 -4.68 21.37
CA ASN A 73 -32.28 -5.46 22.15
C ASN A 73 -30.86 -5.15 21.69
N PHE A 74 -30.63 -5.01 20.39
CA PHE A 74 -29.33 -4.61 19.83
C PHE A 74 -28.87 -3.27 20.38
N TRP A 75 -29.74 -2.24 20.32
CA TRP A 75 -29.39 -0.92 20.85
C TRP A 75 -29.15 -0.93 22.38
N ASN A 76 -29.91 -1.68 23.14
CA ASN A 76 -29.67 -1.83 24.59
C ASN A 76 -28.30 -2.49 24.85
N THR A 77 -27.94 -3.49 24.09
CA THR A 77 -26.68 -4.23 24.30
C THR A 77 -25.45 -3.43 23.86
N ILE A 78 -25.52 -2.72 22.73
CA ILE A 78 -24.36 -1.96 22.25
C ILE A 78 -24.04 -0.73 23.13
N HIS A 79 -25.02 -0.22 23.88
CA HIS A 79 -24.83 0.83 24.87
C HIS A 79 -24.37 0.31 26.26
N ASP A 80 -24.37 -1.00 26.48
CA ASP A 80 -23.81 -1.59 27.69
C ASP A 80 -22.30 -1.73 27.57
N THR A 81 -21.55 -0.83 28.22
CA THR A 81 -20.07 -0.81 28.18
C THR A 81 -19.43 -2.07 28.76
N LYS A 82 -20.16 -2.90 29.52
CA LYS A 82 -19.71 -4.22 29.96
C LYS A 82 -19.77 -5.25 28.83
N LYS A 83 -20.58 -5.00 27.79
CA LYS A 83 -20.73 -5.89 26.62
C LYS A 83 -19.90 -5.45 25.46
N VAL A 84 -19.86 -4.15 25.15
CA VAL A 84 -19.12 -3.57 24.04
C VAL A 84 -18.37 -2.34 24.51
N SER A 85 -17.06 -2.29 24.33
CA SER A 85 -16.21 -1.21 24.85
C SER A 85 -16.60 0.18 24.36
N ILE A 86 -17.12 0.28 23.14
CA ILE A 86 -17.57 1.54 22.53
C ILE A 86 -18.64 1.30 21.47
N ASN A 87 -19.67 2.14 21.46
CA ASN A 87 -20.65 2.20 20.39
C ASN A 87 -20.18 3.17 19.28
N LEU A 88 -19.97 2.65 18.07
CA LEU A 88 -19.59 3.43 16.89
C LEU A 88 -20.80 3.80 16.00
N LEU A 89 -22.01 3.31 16.32
CA LEU A 89 -23.16 3.38 15.45
C LEU A 89 -24.09 4.55 15.83
N SER A 90 -24.79 5.01 14.83
CA SER A 90 -25.95 5.89 14.93
C SER A 90 -27.17 5.21 14.30
N ASP A 91 -28.36 5.77 14.46
CA ASP A 91 -29.60 5.21 13.89
C ASP A 91 -29.51 4.90 12.39
N LYS A 92 -28.74 5.68 11.64
CA LYS A 92 -28.49 5.50 10.20
C LYS A 92 -27.69 4.24 9.84
N ASN A 93 -27.11 3.60 10.84
CA ASN A 93 -26.30 2.41 10.64
C ASN A 93 -27.09 1.11 10.80
N VAL A 94 -28.35 1.16 11.24
CA VAL A 94 -29.17 -0.02 11.54
C VAL A 94 -30.53 0.10 10.86
N GLU A 95 -30.71 -0.59 9.74
CA GLU A 95 -31.85 -0.48 8.87
C GLU A 95 -32.55 -1.84 8.67
N SER A 96 -33.87 -1.84 8.57
CA SER A 96 -34.65 -3.03 8.27
C SER A 96 -35.08 -3.02 6.80
N TYR A 97 -35.00 -4.17 6.16
CA TYR A 97 -35.39 -4.35 4.76
C TYR A 97 -36.30 -5.56 4.61
N GLU A 98 -37.15 -5.52 3.58
CA GLU A 98 -37.94 -6.67 3.14
C GLU A 98 -37.30 -7.30 1.92
N VAL A 99 -36.98 -8.60 2.02
CA VAL A 99 -36.35 -9.39 0.96
C VAL A 99 -37.10 -10.71 0.81
N ASN A 100 -37.63 -10.99 -0.37
CA ASN A 100 -38.40 -12.21 -0.68
C ASN A 100 -39.58 -12.48 0.31
N GLY A 101 -40.15 -11.42 0.88
CA GLY A 101 -41.24 -11.52 1.87
C GLY A 101 -40.78 -11.70 3.31
N ASP A 102 -39.48 -11.73 3.56
CA ASP A 102 -38.88 -11.83 4.89
C ASP A 102 -38.27 -10.51 5.31
N THR A 103 -38.44 -10.13 6.59
CA THR A 103 -37.75 -8.96 7.17
C THR A 103 -36.33 -9.33 7.62
N ILE A 104 -35.35 -8.58 7.17
CA ILE A 104 -33.95 -8.67 7.58
C ILE A 104 -33.51 -7.39 8.27
N LEU A 105 -32.45 -7.45 9.09
CA LEU A 105 -31.84 -6.28 9.75
C LEU A 105 -30.39 -6.14 9.30
N VAL A 106 -30.04 -5.00 8.74
CA VAL A 106 -28.71 -4.68 8.21
C VAL A 106 -28.04 -3.68 9.13
N ILE A 107 -26.84 -4.03 9.61
CA ILE A 107 -26.04 -3.28 10.56
C ILE A 107 -24.72 -2.89 9.89
N TYR A 108 -24.54 -1.62 9.59
CA TYR A 108 -23.30 -1.09 8.98
C TYR A 108 -22.32 -0.70 10.11
N VAL A 109 -21.27 -1.48 10.27
CA VAL A 109 -20.22 -1.23 11.26
C VAL A 109 -19.10 -0.41 10.63
N PRO A 110 -18.86 0.84 11.03
CA PRO A 110 -17.73 1.61 10.51
C PRO A 110 -16.41 1.11 11.10
N ARG A 111 -15.31 1.31 10.37
CA ARG A 111 -13.97 1.18 10.96
C ARG A 111 -13.86 2.19 12.11
N ALA A 112 -13.40 1.76 13.27
CA ALA A 112 -13.10 2.63 14.40
C ALA A 112 -11.95 3.57 14.05
N LYS A 113 -12.03 4.82 14.51
CA LYS A 113 -10.87 5.72 14.47
C LYS A 113 -9.77 5.18 15.38
N ARG A 114 -8.52 5.62 15.19
CA ARG A 114 -7.40 5.13 15.99
C ARG A 114 -7.62 5.33 17.50
N GLU A 115 -8.18 6.49 17.90
CA GLU A 115 -8.45 6.86 19.29
C GLU A 115 -9.55 6.01 19.94
N GLN A 116 -10.31 5.28 19.14
CA GLN A 116 -11.40 4.41 19.55
C GLN A 116 -10.98 2.93 19.61
N LYS A 117 -9.78 2.61 19.13
CA LYS A 117 -9.23 1.24 19.14
C LYS A 117 -8.42 0.97 20.40
N PRO A 118 -8.36 -0.28 20.84
CA PRO A 118 -9.09 -1.45 20.32
C PRO A 118 -10.56 -1.46 20.74
N VAL A 119 -11.44 -1.93 19.85
CA VAL A 119 -12.83 -2.23 20.17
C VAL A 119 -12.92 -3.68 20.64
N TYR A 120 -13.37 -3.91 21.86
CA TYR A 120 -13.44 -5.23 22.47
C TYR A 120 -14.80 -5.48 23.14
N ILE A 121 -15.10 -6.75 23.43
CA ILE A 121 -16.36 -7.19 24.01
C ILE A 121 -16.14 -7.83 25.39
N ASN A 122 -17.26 -7.93 26.16
CA ASN A 122 -17.33 -8.59 27.46
C ASN A 122 -16.37 -8.02 28.53
N ASN A 123 -16.00 -6.76 28.40
CA ASN A 123 -15.03 -6.08 29.27
C ASN A 123 -13.66 -6.81 29.36
N ASP A 124 -13.30 -7.55 28.29
CA ASP A 124 -12.06 -8.30 28.20
C ASP A 124 -11.21 -7.77 27.03
N LEU A 125 -10.23 -6.92 27.35
CA LEU A 125 -9.37 -6.29 26.36
C LEU A 125 -8.55 -7.33 25.56
N PHE A 126 -8.06 -8.38 26.21
CA PHE A 126 -7.16 -9.34 25.56
C PHE A 126 -7.88 -10.57 25.00
N GLY A 127 -9.01 -10.95 25.57
CA GLY A 127 -9.79 -12.10 25.08
C GLY A 127 -11.02 -11.71 24.26
N GLY A 128 -11.44 -10.44 24.31
CA GLY A 128 -12.64 -9.95 23.61
C GLY A 128 -12.33 -9.04 22.41
N CYS A 129 -11.07 -8.91 22.02
CA CYS A 129 -10.67 -8.10 20.88
C CYS A 129 -10.51 -8.97 19.63
N TYR A 130 -11.23 -8.64 18.57
CA TYR A 130 -11.24 -9.38 17.31
C TYR A 130 -10.84 -8.51 16.13
N ARG A 131 -10.34 -9.15 15.07
CA ARG A 131 -10.09 -8.58 13.76
C ARG A 131 -10.63 -9.47 12.65
N ARG A 132 -10.97 -8.88 11.54
CA ARG A 132 -11.43 -9.58 10.34
C ARG A 132 -10.27 -9.95 9.45
N ASP A 133 -10.18 -11.23 9.10
CA ASP A 133 -9.27 -11.73 8.09
C ASP A 133 -10.04 -12.72 7.23
N TRP A 134 -10.13 -12.42 5.92
CA TRP A 134 -11.00 -13.12 4.98
C TRP A 134 -12.46 -13.18 5.50
N GLU A 135 -13.04 -14.35 5.69
CA GLU A 135 -14.42 -14.61 6.15
C GLU A 135 -14.51 -14.81 7.68
N GLY A 136 -13.38 -14.79 8.40
CA GLY A 136 -13.32 -15.14 9.81
C GLY A 136 -13.09 -13.97 10.77
N ASP A 137 -13.64 -14.10 11.96
CA ASP A 137 -13.38 -13.24 13.11
C ASP A 137 -12.33 -13.91 14.00
N TYR A 138 -11.13 -13.34 14.06
CA TYR A 138 -9.99 -13.90 14.78
C TYR A 138 -9.62 -13.02 15.98
N HIS A 139 -9.24 -13.66 17.08
CA HIS A 139 -8.69 -12.93 18.23
C HIS A 139 -7.44 -12.16 17.86
N CYS A 140 -7.37 -10.89 18.26
CA CYS A 140 -6.15 -10.11 18.16
C CYS A 140 -5.07 -10.68 19.08
N SER A 141 -3.84 -10.75 18.60
CA SER A 141 -2.68 -11.07 19.44
C SER A 141 -2.40 -9.94 20.45
N LYS A 142 -1.68 -10.26 21.54
CA LYS A 142 -1.25 -9.23 22.49
C LYS A 142 -0.42 -8.12 21.86
N ALA A 143 0.37 -8.43 20.82
CA ALA A 143 1.18 -7.46 20.10
C ALA A 143 0.29 -6.47 19.31
N GLU A 144 -0.73 -6.97 18.61
CA GLU A 144 -1.69 -6.14 17.88
C GLU A 144 -2.47 -5.22 18.82
N ILE A 145 -2.95 -5.74 19.97
CA ILE A 145 -3.67 -4.93 20.97
C ILE A 145 -2.76 -3.82 21.51
N LYS A 146 -1.50 -4.15 21.87
CA LYS A 146 -0.53 -3.14 22.31
C LYS A 146 -0.26 -2.10 21.23
N GLY A 147 -0.16 -2.51 19.96
CA GLY A 147 -0.03 -1.60 18.82
C GLY A 147 -1.21 -0.65 18.71
N MET A 148 -2.45 -1.15 18.80
CA MET A 148 -3.66 -0.32 18.79
C MET A 148 -3.70 0.68 19.96
N LEU A 149 -3.27 0.28 21.16
CA LEU A 149 -3.20 1.17 22.33
C LEU A 149 -2.16 2.28 22.14
N ARG A 150 -0.96 1.97 21.61
CA ARG A 150 0.03 2.98 21.26
C ARG A 150 -0.50 3.95 20.20
N ASP A 151 -1.16 3.42 19.17
CA ASP A 151 -1.75 4.24 18.12
C ASP A 151 -2.92 5.12 18.63
N ALA A 152 -3.61 4.70 19.68
CA ALA A 152 -4.70 5.46 20.28
C ALA A 152 -4.22 6.66 21.11
N ALA A 153 -2.98 6.66 21.58
CA ALA A 153 -2.42 7.74 22.39
C ALA A 153 -2.40 9.09 21.64
N ASP A 154 -2.58 10.17 22.36
CA ASP A 154 -2.50 11.55 21.82
C ASP A 154 -1.07 11.94 21.49
N GLU A 155 -0.14 11.57 22.35
CA GLU A 155 1.31 11.70 22.13
C GLU A 155 1.83 10.47 21.38
N THR A 156 2.70 10.71 20.43
CA THR A 156 3.34 9.62 19.69
C THR A 156 4.56 9.12 20.45
N GLU A 157 4.81 7.81 20.38
CA GLU A 157 5.93 7.15 21.09
C GLU A 157 7.30 7.75 20.73
N ASP A 158 7.41 8.35 19.56
CA ASP A 158 8.65 8.98 19.10
C ASP A 158 9.01 10.29 19.83
N MET A 159 8.11 10.82 20.66
CA MET A 159 8.34 12.01 21.50
C MET A 159 8.92 11.66 22.89
N LYS A 160 8.89 10.39 23.28
CA LYS A 160 9.33 9.93 24.59
C LYS A 160 10.83 10.18 24.80
N ILE A 161 11.21 10.71 25.97
CA ILE A 161 12.62 10.90 26.36
C ILE A 161 13.19 9.57 26.82
N VAL A 162 14.39 9.22 26.32
CA VAL A 162 15.09 7.95 26.60
C VAL A 162 16.20 8.20 27.62
N GLU A 163 15.82 8.31 28.90
CA GLU A 163 16.74 8.69 30.00
C GLU A 163 17.88 7.69 30.27
N GLN A 164 17.79 6.48 29.72
CA GLN A 164 18.89 5.48 29.82
C GLN A 164 20.12 5.86 29.00
N PHE A 165 20.03 6.84 28.11
CA PHE A 165 21.13 7.33 27.30
C PHE A 165 21.34 8.81 27.53
N ASP A 166 22.56 9.27 27.54
CA ASP A 166 22.88 10.67 27.40
C ASP A 166 22.99 11.07 25.92
N ILE A 167 23.23 12.34 25.65
CA ILE A 167 23.27 12.89 24.29
C ILE A 167 24.39 12.31 23.42
N SER A 168 25.38 11.65 24.01
CA SER A 168 26.48 10.97 23.27
C SER A 168 26.00 9.75 22.48
N ALA A 169 24.76 9.26 22.73
CA ALA A 169 24.13 8.24 21.91
C ALA A 169 23.76 8.73 20.49
N ILE A 170 23.80 10.03 20.25
CA ILE A 170 23.58 10.65 18.94
C ILE A 170 24.88 10.62 18.13
N ASP A 171 24.82 10.02 16.93
CA ASP A 171 25.93 10.04 15.97
C ASP A 171 26.15 11.45 15.41
N THR A 172 27.34 11.99 15.65
CA THR A 172 27.69 13.37 15.28
C THR A 172 27.75 13.58 13.77
N GLU A 173 28.12 12.57 12.99
CA GLU A 173 28.19 12.69 11.52
C GLU A 173 26.78 12.71 10.90
N SER A 174 25.86 11.87 11.39
CA SER A 174 24.44 11.93 10.98
C SER A 174 23.82 13.28 11.33
N LEU A 175 24.05 13.80 12.53
CA LEU A 175 23.58 15.12 12.94
C LEU A 175 24.13 16.22 12.04
N LYS A 176 25.44 16.22 11.79
CA LYS A 176 26.12 17.17 10.91
C LYS A 176 25.58 17.09 9.47
N GLY A 177 25.38 15.90 8.95
CA GLY A 177 24.72 15.66 7.66
C GLY A 177 23.33 16.30 7.60
N PHE A 178 22.52 16.04 8.62
CA PHE A 178 21.17 16.63 8.73
C PHE A 178 21.19 18.16 8.79
N ARG A 179 22.06 18.77 9.60
CA ARG A 179 22.23 20.24 9.70
C ARG A 179 22.64 20.84 8.36
N ASN A 180 23.50 20.17 7.58
CA ASN A 180 23.88 20.62 6.24
C ASN A 180 22.69 20.60 5.28
N HIS A 181 21.87 19.55 5.30
CA HIS A 181 20.63 19.50 4.50
C HIS A 181 19.64 20.58 4.93
N HIS A 182 19.44 20.78 6.24
CA HIS A 182 18.56 21.82 6.77
C HIS A 182 19.01 23.22 6.31
N LYS A 183 20.30 23.54 6.45
CA LYS A 183 20.87 24.80 6.01
C LYS A 183 20.76 25.00 4.49
N SER A 184 20.97 23.96 3.70
CA SER A 184 20.82 24.03 2.24
C SER A 184 19.38 24.27 1.82
N TYR A 185 18.41 23.67 2.49
CA TYR A 185 16.99 23.84 2.20
C TYR A 185 16.42 25.15 2.73
N ARG A 186 16.87 25.61 3.93
CA ARG A 186 16.44 26.85 4.59
C ARG A 186 17.63 27.66 5.10
N PRO A 187 18.36 28.37 4.22
CA PRO A 187 19.61 29.07 4.58
C PRO A 187 19.44 30.07 5.72
N GLU A 188 18.31 30.77 5.75
CA GLU A 188 18.03 31.85 6.73
C GLU A 188 17.30 31.36 7.98
N HIS A 189 17.18 30.02 8.20
CA HIS A 189 16.46 29.53 9.36
C HIS A 189 17.24 29.80 10.65
N VAL A 190 16.53 30.28 11.67
CA VAL A 190 17.12 30.71 12.95
C VAL A 190 17.87 29.59 13.68
N PHE A 191 17.48 28.31 13.47
CA PHE A 191 18.13 27.18 14.10
C PHE A 191 19.51 26.85 13.53
N ASN A 192 19.88 27.39 12.36
CA ASN A 192 21.19 27.08 11.74
C ASN A 192 22.37 27.52 12.60
N ASN A 193 22.18 28.52 13.47
CA ASN A 193 23.22 29.11 14.31
C ASN A 193 23.21 28.60 15.77
N LEU A 194 22.29 27.66 16.11
CA LEU A 194 22.22 27.10 17.46
C LEU A 194 23.33 26.08 17.70
N PRO A 195 23.86 25.98 18.96
CA PRO A 195 24.66 24.85 19.38
C PRO A 195 23.91 23.53 19.17
N ASP A 196 24.62 22.39 19.10
CA ASP A 196 24.01 21.09 18.80
C ASP A 196 22.96 20.68 19.84
N ASP A 197 23.21 20.90 21.13
CA ASP A 197 22.27 20.55 22.20
C ASP A 197 20.94 21.31 22.06
N GLU A 198 21.01 22.63 21.88
CA GLU A 198 19.83 23.45 21.69
C GLU A 198 19.12 23.14 20.35
N TYR A 199 19.91 22.87 19.30
CA TYR A 199 19.38 22.48 18.01
C TYR A 199 18.58 21.16 18.12
N LEU A 200 19.12 20.13 18.76
CA LEU A 200 18.47 18.83 18.98
C LEU A 200 17.17 18.97 19.78
N GLU A 201 17.18 19.81 20.83
CA GLU A 201 15.97 20.10 21.60
C GLU A 201 14.90 20.76 20.70
N ARG A 202 15.25 21.79 19.95
CA ARG A 202 14.30 22.53 19.07
C ARG A 202 13.70 21.68 17.98
N ILE A 203 14.43 20.75 17.40
CA ILE A 203 13.90 19.84 16.40
C ILE A 203 13.06 18.71 17.01
N GLY A 204 13.18 18.47 18.32
CA GLY A 204 12.50 17.41 19.05
C GLY A 204 13.31 16.11 19.10
N ALA A 205 14.60 16.16 18.77
CA ALA A 205 15.48 14.99 18.83
C ALA A 205 16.05 14.75 20.24
N ALA A 206 15.98 15.74 21.13
CA ALA A 206 16.38 15.63 22.52
C ALA A 206 15.39 16.36 23.43
N GLY A 207 15.41 16.08 24.72
CA GLY A 207 14.63 16.73 25.75
C GLY A 207 15.26 16.54 27.14
N TYR A 208 14.87 17.35 28.10
CA TYR A 208 15.37 17.26 29.47
C TYR A 208 14.59 16.20 30.24
N GLY A 209 15.31 15.23 30.82
CA GLY A 209 14.78 14.19 31.69
C GLY A 209 14.48 14.68 33.12
N GLU A 210 14.01 13.76 33.96
CA GLU A 210 13.73 14.05 35.38
C GLU A 210 15.01 14.42 36.16
N ASP A 211 16.17 13.96 35.71
CA ASP A 211 17.48 14.28 36.27
C ASP A 211 18.01 15.67 35.88
N GLY A 212 17.25 16.43 35.04
CA GLY A 212 17.60 17.74 34.54
C GLY A 212 18.68 17.75 33.49
N LYS A 213 19.08 16.60 32.95
CA LYS A 213 20.05 16.49 31.83
C LYS A 213 19.34 16.33 30.50
N LEU A 214 20.05 16.63 29.45
CA LEU A 214 19.58 16.44 28.08
C LEU A 214 19.77 15.00 27.64
N HIS A 215 18.67 14.37 27.21
CA HIS A 215 18.62 12.98 26.71
C HIS A 215 18.06 12.95 25.31
N PRO A 216 18.39 11.95 24.47
CA PRO A 216 17.72 11.79 23.20
C PRO A 216 16.24 11.45 23.43
N THR A 217 15.37 11.93 22.55
CA THR A 217 14.02 11.36 22.39
C THR A 217 14.12 10.06 21.59
N THR A 218 13.07 9.24 21.63
CA THR A 218 12.99 8.05 20.76
C THR A 218 13.11 8.43 19.27
N ALA A 219 12.55 9.59 18.84
CA ALA A 219 12.76 10.11 17.50
C ALA A 219 14.21 10.51 17.22
N GLY A 220 14.85 11.18 18.17
CA GLY A 220 16.27 11.55 18.05
C GLY A 220 17.17 10.32 17.94
N LEU A 221 16.90 9.31 18.76
CA LEU A 221 17.62 8.05 18.75
C LEU A 221 17.43 7.30 17.42
N LEU A 222 16.20 7.19 16.93
CA LEU A 222 15.91 6.59 15.62
C LEU A 222 16.55 7.34 14.46
N MET A 223 16.53 8.68 14.50
CA MET A 223 17.01 9.52 13.40
C MET A 223 18.53 9.62 13.35
N PHE A 224 19.19 9.66 14.50
CA PHE A 224 20.63 9.98 14.61
C PHE A 224 21.43 9.03 15.50
N GLY A 225 20.80 8.07 16.20
CA GLY A 225 21.52 7.14 17.06
C GLY A 225 22.32 6.14 16.25
N GLU A 226 23.30 5.47 16.89
CA GLU A 226 23.90 4.28 16.33
C GLU A 226 23.03 3.05 16.61
N GLU A 227 23.04 2.06 15.70
CA GLU A 227 22.16 0.90 15.74
C GLU A 227 22.18 0.19 17.11
N TYR A 228 23.34 -0.01 17.71
CA TYR A 228 23.43 -0.70 19.00
C TYR A 228 22.79 0.06 20.18
N HIS A 229 22.58 1.38 20.08
CA HIS A 229 21.75 2.13 21.01
C HIS A 229 20.26 2.00 20.66
N ILE A 230 19.92 2.06 19.36
CA ILE A 230 18.54 1.98 18.88
C ILE A 230 17.92 0.64 19.29
N VAL A 231 18.61 -0.49 19.11
CA VAL A 231 18.08 -1.82 19.43
C VAL A 231 17.85 -2.05 20.94
N ARG A 232 18.44 -1.24 21.81
CA ARG A 232 18.15 -1.32 23.25
C ARG A 232 16.77 -0.76 23.60
N GLU A 233 16.32 0.28 22.87
CA GLU A 233 14.95 0.81 23.03
C GLU A 233 13.95 0.07 22.13
N PHE A 234 14.39 -0.32 20.94
CA PHE A 234 13.58 -1.01 19.92
C PHE A 234 14.22 -2.35 19.56
N PRO A 235 14.01 -3.43 20.34
CA PRO A 235 14.67 -4.72 20.12
C PRO A 235 14.40 -5.35 18.74
N GLU A 236 13.26 -4.98 18.11
CA GLU A 236 12.86 -5.46 16.80
C GLU A 236 13.28 -4.53 15.64
N TYR A 237 14.07 -3.48 15.97
CA TYR A 237 14.54 -2.53 14.97
C TYR A 237 15.40 -3.21 13.92
N PHE A 238 14.98 -3.09 12.67
CA PHE A 238 15.73 -3.60 11.53
C PHE A 238 15.35 -2.85 10.25
N LEU A 239 16.35 -2.30 9.55
CA LEU A 239 16.19 -1.67 8.23
C LEU A 239 16.97 -2.50 7.22
N ASP A 240 16.31 -2.91 6.12
CA ASP A 240 16.88 -3.80 5.13
C ASP A 240 16.49 -3.37 3.71
N TYR A 241 17.47 -2.92 2.94
CA TYR A 241 17.33 -2.68 1.51
C TYR A 241 18.01 -3.79 0.73
N ARG A 242 17.34 -4.32 -0.29
CA ARG A 242 17.79 -5.42 -1.14
C ARG A 242 17.63 -5.06 -2.60
N GLU A 243 18.69 -5.18 -3.39
CA GLU A 243 18.61 -5.15 -4.84
C GLU A 243 18.57 -6.57 -5.40
N MET A 244 17.64 -6.83 -6.33
CA MET A 244 17.40 -8.14 -6.94
C MET A 244 17.33 -7.96 -8.47
N LEU A 245 18.45 -7.52 -9.04
CA LEU A 245 18.55 -7.22 -10.49
C LEU A 245 19.02 -8.43 -11.30
N ASP A 246 19.62 -9.44 -10.67
CA ASP A 246 20.04 -10.68 -11.30
C ASP A 246 19.34 -11.88 -10.62
N PRO A 247 18.49 -12.63 -11.35
CA PRO A 247 17.75 -13.75 -10.78
C PRO A 247 18.65 -14.95 -10.38
N THR A 248 19.92 -14.98 -10.81
CA THR A 248 20.86 -16.06 -10.50
C THR A 248 21.52 -15.92 -9.13
N ILE A 249 21.47 -14.72 -8.56
CA ILE A 249 22.04 -14.43 -7.23
C ILE A 249 20.97 -13.89 -6.29
N ARG A 250 21.13 -14.15 -5.01
CA ARG A 250 20.14 -13.76 -4.01
C ARG A 250 19.95 -12.25 -3.92
N TRP A 251 21.05 -11.49 -4.00
CA TRP A 251 21.05 -10.02 -4.00
C TRP A 251 22.20 -9.51 -4.86
N THR A 252 21.96 -8.51 -5.69
CA THR A 252 23.00 -7.76 -6.39
C THR A 252 23.63 -6.70 -5.49
N ASP A 253 22.85 -6.17 -4.54
CA ASP A 253 23.32 -5.26 -3.50
C ASP A 253 22.42 -5.38 -2.25
N ARG A 254 22.95 -5.10 -1.07
CA ARG A 254 22.19 -5.10 0.18
C ARG A 254 22.74 -4.06 1.15
N LEU A 255 21.83 -3.36 1.84
CA LEU A 255 22.14 -2.46 2.94
C LEU A 255 21.25 -2.82 4.14
N GLN A 256 21.85 -3.19 5.26
CA GLN A 256 21.13 -3.55 6.48
C GLN A 256 21.65 -2.75 7.67
N SER A 257 20.74 -2.37 8.60
CA SER A 257 21.10 -1.56 9.78
C SER A 257 22.13 -2.25 10.70
N SER A 258 22.05 -3.57 10.81
CA SER A 258 22.91 -4.37 11.70
C SER A 258 24.24 -4.79 11.08
N SER A 259 24.68 -4.19 9.94
CA SER A 259 25.95 -4.57 9.29
C SER A 259 27.19 -4.07 10.03
N GLY A 260 27.05 -2.98 10.79
CA GLY A 260 28.18 -2.32 11.47
C GLY A 260 29.05 -1.44 10.57
N ASP A 261 28.73 -1.31 9.29
CA ASP A 261 29.50 -0.51 8.31
C ASP A 261 29.11 0.97 8.29
N TRP A 262 28.05 1.31 9.00
CA TRP A 262 27.45 2.64 9.04
C TRP A 262 26.59 2.77 10.30
N SER A 263 26.08 3.96 10.60
CA SER A 263 25.31 4.24 11.82
C SER A 263 24.11 3.32 12.07
N GLY A 264 23.48 2.80 11.00
CA GLY A 264 22.27 1.98 11.09
C GLY A 264 21.00 2.77 11.35
N ASN A 265 21.05 4.11 11.44
CA ASN A 265 19.91 4.96 11.76
C ASN A 265 19.03 5.30 10.55
N VAL A 266 17.86 5.91 10.82
CA VAL A 266 16.84 6.24 9.82
C VAL A 266 17.32 7.29 8.82
N PHE A 267 18.10 8.29 9.27
CA PHE A 267 18.62 9.35 8.42
C PHE A 267 19.57 8.81 7.35
N ASP A 268 20.59 8.09 7.77
CA ASP A 268 21.56 7.52 6.84
C ASP A 268 20.93 6.46 5.93
N PHE A 269 20.02 5.63 6.46
CA PHE A 269 19.29 4.66 5.66
C PHE A 269 18.52 5.34 4.51
N PHE A 270 17.76 6.38 4.84
CA PHE A 270 16.99 7.11 3.84
C PHE A 270 17.88 7.63 2.70
N PHE A 271 18.98 8.33 3.01
CA PHE A 271 19.83 8.93 1.98
C PHE A 271 20.58 7.87 1.16
N ARG A 272 21.07 6.82 1.79
CA ARG A 272 21.76 5.70 1.10
C ARG A 272 20.83 4.96 0.17
N VAL A 273 19.62 4.61 0.61
CA VAL A 273 18.61 3.90 -0.19
C VAL A 273 18.09 4.79 -1.33
N ASN A 274 17.74 6.05 -1.03
CA ASN A 274 17.31 7.00 -2.06
C ASN A 274 18.37 7.17 -3.15
N SER A 275 19.65 7.30 -2.79
CA SER A 275 20.74 7.40 -3.76
C SER A 275 20.86 6.15 -4.65
N LYS A 276 20.69 4.94 -4.08
CA LYS A 276 20.73 3.68 -4.84
C LYS A 276 19.54 3.57 -5.82
N ILE A 277 18.32 3.85 -5.37
CA ILE A 277 17.13 3.78 -6.21
C ILE A 277 17.17 4.84 -7.32
N ALA A 278 17.58 6.07 -7.00
CA ALA A 278 17.60 7.19 -7.96
C ALA A 278 18.56 6.97 -9.15
N LYS A 279 19.59 6.13 -9.01
CA LYS A 279 20.56 5.83 -10.10
C LYS A 279 19.88 5.18 -11.29
N ASP A 280 18.88 4.33 -11.06
CA ASP A 280 18.29 3.50 -12.11
C ASP A 280 16.93 4.04 -12.60
N ILE A 281 16.37 5.05 -11.93
CA ILE A 281 15.21 5.77 -12.45
C ILE A 281 15.66 6.56 -13.66
N LYS A 282 15.13 6.22 -14.86
CA LYS A 282 15.44 6.92 -16.10
C LYS A 282 15.16 8.41 -15.97
N LYS A 283 16.20 9.22 -16.11
CA LYS A 283 16.10 10.68 -16.10
C LYS A 283 15.84 11.14 -17.54
N PRO A 284 14.63 11.59 -17.91
CA PRO A 284 14.43 12.24 -19.20
C PRO A 284 15.30 13.50 -19.23
N PHE A 285 15.98 13.74 -20.35
CA PHE A 285 16.72 14.97 -20.56
C PHE A 285 15.73 16.13 -20.61
N LYS A 286 15.60 16.85 -19.52
CA LYS A 286 14.72 18.01 -19.41
C LYS A 286 15.55 19.22 -18.96
N LEU A 287 15.45 20.31 -19.74
CA LEU A 287 16.04 21.59 -19.39
C LEU A 287 14.95 22.53 -18.88
N GLU A 288 15.15 23.14 -17.72
CA GLU A 288 14.42 24.32 -17.30
C GLU A 288 15.37 25.52 -17.45
N GLY A 289 15.17 26.28 -18.50
CA GLY A 289 16.13 27.29 -18.94
C GLY A 289 17.45 26.66 -19.42
N ILE A 290 18.56 26.99 -18.78
CA ILE A 290 19.91 26.44 -19.04
C ILE A 290 20.31 25.36 -18.02
N THR A 291 19.45 25.04 -17.03
CA THR A 291 19.76 24.08 -15.97
C THR A 291 19.11 22.73 -16.26
N ARG A 292 19.88 21.66 -16.15
CA ARG A 292 19.38 20.30 -16.24
C ARG A 292 18.57 19.95 -14.99
N VAL A 293 17.33 19.50 -15.17
CA VAL A 293 16.49 19.01 -14.06
C VAL A 293 16.75 17.53 -13.87
N ASP A 294 17.53 17.18 -12.84
CA ASP A 294 17.82 15.80 -12.48
C ASP A 294 16.77 15.18 -11.53
N ASP A 295 15.90 16.02 -10.95
CA ASP A 295 14.86 15.63 -9.98
C ASP A 295 13.47 15.59 -10.64
N THR A 296 13.08 14.43 -11.15
CA THR A 296 11.78 14.23 -11.83
C THR A 296 10.65 14.03 -10.83
N PRO A 297 9.36 14.18 -11.22
CA PRO A 297 8.22 13.83 -10.37
C PRO A 297 8.30 12.40 -9.80
N VAL A 298 8.84 11.44 -10.57
CA VAL A 298 9.06 10.06 -10.11
C VAL A 298 10.05 9.98 -8.96
N HIS A 299 11.16 10.74 -9.01
CA HIS A 299 12.13 10.79 -7.91
C HIS A 299 11.49 11.37 -6.65
N LYS A 300 10.67 12.43 -6.79
CA LYS A 300 9.93 13.01 -5.66
C LYS A 300 8.94 12.02 -5.07
N ALA A 301 8.17 11.33 -5.90
CA ALA A 301 7.19 10.32 -5.47
C ALA A 301 7.87 9.13 -4.76
N VAL A 302 9.02 8.66 -5.23
CA VAL A 302 9.78 7.59 -4.56
C VAL A 302 10.32 8.05 -3.21
N ARG A 303 10.87 9.27 -3.11
CA ARG A 303 11.29 9.85 -1.82
C ARG A 303 10.13 9.96 -0.84
N GLU A 304 8.97 10.42 -1.31
CA GLU A 304 7.75 10.48 -0.50
C GLU A 304 7.34 9.10 0.00
N ALA A 305 7.37 8.07 -0.87
CA ALA A 305 7.08 6.69 -0.48
C ALA A 305 8.05 6.16 0.59
N LEU A 306 9.35 6.46 0.47
CA LEU A 306 10.37 6.08 1.44
C LEU A 306 10.15 6.75 2.80
N VAL A 307 9.90 8.06 2.81
CA VAL A 307 9.59 8.79 4.06
C VAL A 307 8.32 8.26 4.70
N ASN A 308 7.25 8.10 3.92
CA ASN A 308 5.99 7.55 4.43
C ASN A 308 6.17 6.17 5.07
N CYS A 309 7.00 5.30 4.50
CA CYS A 309 7.37 4.03 5.09
C CYS A 309 8.04 4.23 6.47
N LEU A 310 9.09 5.05 6.55
CA LEU A 310 9.88 5.24 7.77
C LEU A 310 9.08 5.94 8.89
N VAL A 311 8.30 6.96 8.56
CA VAL A 311 7.53 7.71 9.57
C VAL A 311 6.25 7.00 10.02
N ASN A 312 5.76 6.01 9.27
CA ASN A 312 4.60 5.21 9.66
C ASN A 312 4.97 3.83 10.23
N THR A 313 6.24 3.49 10.30
CA THR A 313 6.73 2.24 10.91
C THR A 313 6.38 2.20 12.40
N ASP A 314 5.81 1.08 12.86
CA ASP A 314 5.77 0.72 14.27
C ASP A 314 7.06 -0.05 14.61
N TYR A 315 8.05 0.65 15.14
CA TYR A 315 9.38 0.11 15.46
C TYR A 315 9.36 -0.91 16.62
N PHE A 316 8.23 -1.07 17.32
CA PHE A 316 8.04 -2.09 18.36
C PHE A 316 7.55 -3.44 17.82
N LEU A 317 7.14 -3.50 16.54
CA LEU A 317 6.66 -4.74 15.94
C LEU A 317 7.80 -5.51 15.27
N PRO A 318 7.76 -6.86 15.29
CA PRO A 318 8.70 -7.68 14.56
C PRO A 318 8.62 -7.44 13.05
N CYS A 319 9.64 -7.84 12.31
CA CYS A 319 9.76 -7.85 10.85
C CYS A 319 10.37 -6.60 10.20
N GLY A 320 10.84 -5.60 10.90
CA GLY A 320 11.61 -4.49 10.34
C GLY A 320 11.06 -3.83 9.06
N VAL A 321 11.68 -2.77 8.62
CA VAL A 321 11.45 -2.14 7.31
C VAL A 321 12.19 -2.92 6.24
N VAL A 322 11.51 -3.29 5.15
CA VAL A 322 12.13 -4.00 4.03
C VAL A 322 11.82 -3.28 2.72
N ILE A 323 12.87 -2.91 2.00
CA ILE A 323 12.76 -2.29 0.68
C ILE A 323 13.42 -3.21 -0.33
N LYS A 324 12.66 -3.68 -1.31
CA LYS A 324 13.13 -4.57 -2.38
C LYS A 324 13.06 -3.83 -3.70
N LYS A 325 14.20 -3.75 -4.38
CA LYS A 325 14.30 -3.18 -5.71
C LYS A 325 14.58 -4.29 -6.72
N GLU A 326 13.71 -4.40 -7.69
CA GLU A 326 13.82 -5.24 -8.88
C GLU A 326 14.03 -4.36 -10.12
N ASP A 327 14.25 -4.94 -11.30
CA ASP A 327 14.47 -4.18 -12.55
C ASP A 327 13.37 -3.18 -12.87
N ASP A 328 12.12 -3.56 -12.63
CA ASP A 328 10.93 -2.79 -13.01
C ASP A 328 9.94 -2.59 -11.85
N LYS A 329 10.35 -2.92 -10.62
CA LYS A 329 9.49 -2.86 -9.46
C LYS A 329 10.26 -2.45 -8.20
N LEU A 330 9.61 -1.62 -7.40
CA LEU A 330 10.04 -1.28 -6.05
C LEU A 330 8.94 -1.70 -5.07
N VAL A 331 9.29 -2.52 -4.09
CA VAL A 331 8.40 -2.93 -3.01
C VAL A 331 8.92 -2.35 -1.70
N ILE A 332 8.08 -1.59 -1.03
CA ILE A 332 8.38 -0.91 0.23
C ILE A 332 7.45 -1.49 1.30
N GLU A 333 8.01 -2.06 2.34
CA GLU A 333 7.25 -2.72 3.41
C GLU A 333 7.67 -2.18 4.78
N ASN A 334 6.68 -1.85 5.61
CA ASN A 334 6.92 -1.45 7.00
C ASN A 334 5.98 -2.16 7.98
N PRO A 335 6.45 -2.45 9.22
CA PRO A 335 5.59 -2.89 10.30
C PRO A 335 4.50 -1.87 10.64
N GLY A 336 3.32 -2.37 11.00
CA GLY A 336 2.16 -1.57 11.39
C GLY A 336 1.10 -1.41 10.30
N SER A 337 -0.12 -1.17 10.74
CA SER A 337 -1.28 -0.92 9.86
C SER A 337 -1.40 0.56 9.49
N ILE A 338 -2.21 0.84 8.46
CA ILE A 338 -2.52 2.21 8.03
C ILE A 338 -3.45 2.88 9.04
N ARG A 339 -2.96 3.88 9.80
CA ARG A 339 -3.72 4.53 10.90
C ARG A 339 -5.02 5.17 10.43
N THR A 340 -5.00 5.87 9.31
CA THR A 340 -6.18 6.52 8.71
C THR A 340 -7.12 5.55 7.99
N GLY A 341 -6.67 4.33 7.73
CA GLY A 341 -7.32 3.36 6.87
C GLY A 341 -7.10 3.62 5.38
N LYS A 342 -7.08 2.54 4.59
CA LYS A 342 -6.72 2.56 3.16
C LYS A 342 -7.56 3.54 2.33
N LYS A 343 -8.89 3.60 2.54
CA LYS A 343 -9.78 4.52 1.80
C LYS A 343 -9.43 5.99 2.03
N GLN A 344 -9.17 6.37 3.30
CA GLN A 344 -8.82 7.76 3.64
C GLN A 344 -7.41 8.11 3.16
N MET A 345 -6.45 7.19 3.28
CA MET A 345 -5.08 7.36 2.78
C MET A 345 -5.08 7.64 1.27
N LEU A 346 -5.84 6.87 0.48
CA LEU A 346 -5.96 7.07 -0.97
C LEU A 346 -6.69 8.36 -1.34
N ARG A 347 -7.66 8.79 -0.53
CA ARG A 347 -8.37 10.07 -0.72
C ARG A 347 -7.50 11.28 -0.44
N GLY A 348 -6.52 11.13 0.47
CA GLY A 348 -5.68 12.23 0.92
C GLY A 348 -6.36 13.24 1.85
N GLY A 349 -5.68 14.36 2.11
CA GLY A 349 -6.19 15.48 2.90
C GLY A 349 -6.10 15.29 4.42
N ILE A 350 -5.67 14.11 4.91
CA ILE A 350 -5.41 13.86 6.34
C ILE A 350 -4.00 13.27 6.46
N SER A 351 -3.18 13.91 7.30
CA SER A 351 -1.85 13.42 7.66
C SER A 351 -1.85 13.02 9.14
N ASP A 352 -1.67 11.72 9.41
CA ASP A 352 -1.57 11.18 10.77
C ASP A 352 -0.41 10.18 10.86
N PRO A 353 0.84 10.66 10.76
CA PRO A 353 2.02 9.79 10.84
C PRO A 353 2.15 9.19 12.25
N ARG A 354 2.62 7.92 12.33
CA ARG A 354 2.86 7.24 13.61
C ARG A 354 3.97 7.92 14.39
N ASN A 355 5.02 8.36 13.71
CA ASN A 355 6.17 9.04 14.27
C ASN A 355 6.17 10.51 13.83
N LYS A 356 5.44 11.36 14.57
CA LYS A 356 5.22 12.78 14.22
C LYS A 356 6.51 13.59 14.27
N THR A 357 7.41 13.26 15.19
CA THR A 357 8.68 13.97 15.35
C THR A 357 9.66 13.61 14.24
N LEU A 358 9.73 12.33 13.85
CA LEU A 358 10.48 11.92 12.64
C LEU A 358 9.98 12.66 11.40
N MET A 359 8.65 12.76 11.21
CA MET A 359 8.06 13.49 10.09
C MET A 359 8.41 14.98 10.14
N LYS A 360 8.38 15.61 11.33
CA LYS A 360 8.83 17.00 11.52
C LYS A 360 10.29 17.17 11.06
N MET A 361 11.18 16.28 11.45
CA MET A 361 12.59 16.36 11.06
C MET A 361 12.77 16.21 9.55
N PHE A 362 12.13 15.25 8.89
CA PHE A 362 12.19 15.14 7.43
C PHE A 362 11.66 16.39 6.73
N ASN A 363 10.56 17.00 7.20
CA ASN A 363 10.04 18.24 6.65
C ASN A 363 11.01 19.42 6.78
N MET A 364 11.82 19.45 7.84
CA MET A 364 12.82 20.52 8.03
C MET A 364 13.90 20.52 6.96
N ILE A 365 14.18 19.37 6.38
CA ILE A 365 15.15 19.20 5.28
C ILE A 365 14.48 19.13 3.90
N GLY A 366 13.18 19.49 3.81
CA GLY A 366 12.45 19.58 2.54
C GLY A 366 12.01 18.21 1.98
N ILE A 367 11.87 17.21 2.85
CA ILE A 367 11.49 15.85 2.45
C ILE A 367 10.19 15.47 3.17
N GLY A 368 9.20 14.98 2.41
CA GLY A 368 7.86 14.68 2.91
C GLY A 368 7.02 15.96 3.16
N GLU A 369 5.71 15.83 3.07
CA GLU A 369 4.75 16.90 3.34
C GLU A 369 3.69 16.45 4.34
N ARG A 370 3.28 17.36 5.25
CA ARG A 370 2.21 17.09 6.24
C ARG A 370 0.79 17.35 5.71
N ALA A 371 0.64 17.61 4.41
CA ALA A 371 -0.65 17.96 3.80
C ALA A 371 -1.58 16.75 3.56
N GLY A 372 -1.07 15.52 3.73
CA GLY A 372 -1.81 14.31 3.39
C GLY A 372 -2.00 14.11 1.89
N SER A 373 -1.18 14.76 1.07
CA SER A 373 -1.16 14.65 -0.40
C SER A 373 -0.22 13.55 -0.91
N GLY A 374 0.75 13.11 -0.10
CA GLY A 374 1.86 12.27 -0.54
C GLY A 374 1.45 11.00 -1.28
N ILE A 375 0.51 10.22 -0.77
CA ILE A 375 0.03 9.01 -1.46
C ILE A 375 -0.78 9.36 -2.73
N PRO A 376 -1.77 10.27 -2.72
CA PRO A 376 -2.42 10.73 -3.95
C PRO A 376 -1.43 11.21 -5.02
N ASP A 377 -0.39 11.95 -4.65
CA ASP A 377 0.61 12.47 -5.58
C ASP A 377 1.44 11.32 -6.21
N ILE A 378 1.78 10.28 -5.44
CA ILE A 378 2.42 9.06 -5.98
C ILE A 378 1.51 8.42 -7.04
N TYR A 379 0.22 8.25 -6.78
CA TYR A 379 -0.74 7.69 -7.71
C TYR A 379 -0.86 8.53 -8.99
N GLN A 380 -0.94 9.85 -8.84
CA GLN A 380 -1.02 10.78 -9.98
C GLN A 380 0.24 10.72 -10.86
N VAL A 381 1.43 10.61 -10.26
CA VAL A 381 2.69 10.48 -11.01
C VAL A 381 2.70 9.17 -11.80
N TRP A 382 2.29 8.03 -11.22
CA TRP A 382 2.23 6.74 -11.91
C TRP A 382 1.22 6.76 -13.06
N GLU A 383 0.05 7.36 -12.85
CA GLU A 383 -0.96 7.56 -13.90
C GLU A 383 -0.40 8.40 -15.07
N ASN A 384 0.26 9.51 -14.78
CA ASN A 384 0.86 10.39 -15.79
C ASN A 384 1.96 9.70 -16.62
N GLU A 385 2.74 8.79 -16.00
CA GLU A 385 3.75 7.98 -16.69
C GLU A 385 3.10 6.82 -17.51
N GLY A 386 1.82 6.52 -17.29
CA GLY A 386 1.11 5.40 -17.90
C GLY A 386 1.63 4.04 -17.42
N TRP A 387 2.05 3.97 -16.15
CA TRP A 387 2.49 2.76 -15.47
C TRP A 387 1.33 2.09 -14.72
N PRO A 388 1.47 0.80 -14.32
CA PRO A 388 0.49 0.15 -13.46
C PRO A 388 0.30 0.95 -12.18
N MET A 389 -0.96 1.13 -11.77
CA MET A 389 -1.25 1.91 -10.56
C MET A 389 -0.58 1.28 -9.33
N PRO A 390 -0.07 2.12 -8.39
CA PRO A 390 0.51 1.63 -7.16
C PRO A 390 -0.45 0.73 -6.38
N VAL A 391 0.07 -0.36 -5.81
CA VAL A 391 -0.72 -1.29 -5.02
C VAL A 391 -0.33 -1.16 -3.55
N VAL A 392 -1.31 -0.85 -2.71
CA VAL A 392 -1.15 -0.83 -1.24
C VAL A 392 -1.92 -2.00 -0.63
N GLU A 393 -1.22 -2.79 0.17
CA GLU A 393 -1.76 -3.96 0.87
C GLU A 393 -1.46 -3.87 2.36
N GLU A 394 -2.39 -4.34 3.18
CA GLU A 394 -2.17 -4.59 4.60
C GLU A 394 -2.19 -6.11 4.82
N SER A 395 -1.24 -6.62 5.56
CA SER A 395 -1.23 -7.99 6.05
C SER A 395 -1.20 -7.99 7.57
N TYR A 396 -1.66 -9.08 8.14
CA TYR A 396 -1.77 -9.25 9.57
C TYR A 396 -0.91 -10.42 10.03
N ASN A 397 -0.59 -10.43 11.33
CA ASN A 397 0.16 -11.48 12.01
C ASN A 397 1.56 -11.77 11.40
N PRO A 398 2.48 -10.79 11.47
CA PRO A 398 2.37 -9.47 12.09
C PRO A 398 1.77 -8.41 11.17
N ASP A 399 1.25 -7.33 11.77
CA ASP A 399 0.75 -6.18 11.03
C ASP A 399 1.84 -5.56 10.17
N ARG A 400 1.57 -5.45 8.87
CA ARG A 400 2.50 -4.91 7.88
C ARG A 400 1.76 -4.19 6.77
N THR A 401 2.28 -3.04 6.39
CA THR A 401 1.85 -2.30 5.20
C THR A 401 2.88 -2.50 4.10
N ARG A 402 2.41 -2.80 2.88
CA ARG A 402 3.21 -2.98 1.67
C ARG A 402 2.74 -2.02 0.60
N LEU A 403 3.67 -1.25 0.02
CA LEU A 403 3.48 -0.46 -1.19
C LEU A 403 4.30 -1.07 -2.32
N SER A 404 3.65 -1.40 -3.44
CA SER A 404 4.29 -1.89 -4.66
C SER A 404 4.19 -0.85 -5.77
N LEU A 405 5.32 -0.49 -6.35
CA LEU A 405 5.49 0.50 -7.42
C LEU A 405 6.12 -0.17 -8.63
N GLU A 406 5.41 -0.28 -9.76
CA GLU A 406 5.90 -0.83 -11.01
C GLU A 406 6.25 0.29 -12.00
N PHE A 407 7.39 0.17 -12.72
CA PHE A 407 7.96 1.23 -13.58
C PHE A 407 7.83 0.95 -15.08
N LYS A 408 7.19 -0.15 -15.47
CA LYS A 408 6.97 -0.49 -16.89
C LYS A 408 5.56 -0.10 -17.31
N LYS A 409 5.45 0.47 -18.53
CA LYS A 409 4.13 0.64 -19.14
C LYS A 409 3.46 -0.72 -19.27
N GLN A 410 2.20 -0.82 -18.86
CA GLN A 410 1.39 -1.98 -19.17
C GLN A 410 1.44 -2.17 -20.70
N ALA A 411 1.94 -3.33 -21.14
CA ALA A 411 1.71 -3.75 -22.51
C ALA A 411 0.19 -3.85 -22.68
N ASN A 412 -0.38 -2.91 -23.43
CA ASN A 412 -1.82 -2.91 -23.68
C ASN A 412 -2.18 -4.31 -24.20
N LYS A 413 -2.92 -5.10 -23.45
CA LYS A 413 -3.53 -6.36 -23.93
C LYS A 413 -4.31 -6.11 -25.23
N THR A 414 -4.84 -4.90 -25.40
CA THR A 414 -5.43 -4.39 -26.64
C THR A 414 -4.42 -4.24 -27.79
N SER A 415 -3.13 -3.96 -27.53
CA SER A 415 -2.14 -3.82 -28.60
C SER A 415 -1.61 -5.17 -29.10
N GLU A 416 -1.54 -6.19 -28.27
CA GLU A 416 -1.21 -7.57 -28.70
C GLU A 416 -2.38 -8.22 -29.41
N GLN A 417 -3.60 -8.09 -28.89
CA GLN A 417 -4.81 -8.54 -29.57
C GLN A 417 -5.03 -7.81 -30.90
N ASN A 418 -4.78 -6.48 -30.97
CA ASN A 418 -4.86 -5.72 -32.21
C ASN A 418 -3.70 -6.03 -33.17
N LYS A 419 -2.50 -6.35 -32.67
CA LYS A 419 -1.41 -6.85 -33.52
C LYS A 419 -1.72 -8.24 -34.08
N HIS A 420 -2.21 -9.17 -33.27
CA HIS A 420 -2.65 -10.49 -33.74
C HIS A 420 -3.81 -10.39 -34.73
N ARG A 421 -4.82 -9.56 -34.44
CA ARG A 421 -5.97 -9.34 -35.35
C ARG A 421 -5.53 -8.71 -36.68
N LYS A 422 -4.69 -7.65 -36.67
CA LYS A 422 -4.12 -7.06 -37.90
C LYS A 422 -3.24 -8.02 -38.69
N THR A 423 -2.50 -8.90 -38.01
CA THR A 423 -1.67 -9.91 -38.67
C THR A 423 -2.54 -10.95 -39.34
N GLU A 424 -3.60 -11.42 -38.69
CA GLU A 424 -4.55 -12.38 -39.26
C GLU A 424 -5.35 -11.78 -40.43
N GLU A 425 -5.80 -10.52 -40.30
CA GLU A 425 -6.44 -9.78 -41.41
C GLU A 425 -5.48 -9.68 -42.64
N ASN A 426 -4.22 -9.42 -42.42
CA ASN A 426 -3.21 -9.40 -43.50
C ASN A 426 -2.98 -10.79 -44.12
N TYR A 427 -2.99 -11.87 -43.31
CA TYR A 427 -2.92 -13.24 -43.82
C TYR A 427 -4.08 -13.57 -44.75
N GLN A 428 -5.32 -13.19 -44.36
CA GLN A 428 -6.49 -13.40 -45.18
C GLN A 428 -6.46 -12.60 -46.49
N LEU A 429 -5.99 -11.37 -46.47
CA LEU A 429 -5.82 -10.54 -47.67
C LEU A 429 -4.77 -11.13 -48.61
N ILE A 430 -3.62 -11.60 -48.12
CA ILE A 430 -2.58 -12.25 -48.92
C ILE A 430 -3.12 -13.54 -49.52
N ARG A 431 -3.80 -14.40 -48.76
CA ARG A 431 -4.40 -15.65 -49.26
C ARG A 431 -5.42 -15.38 -50.35
N LYS A 432 -6.30 -14.40 -50.17
CA LYS A 432 -7.28 -13.98 -51.16
C LYS A 432 -6.56 -13.55 -52.47
N TYR A 433 -5.60 -12.65 -52.35
CA TYR A 433 -4.83 -12.16 -53.51
C TYR A 433 -4.13 -13.28 -54.27
N LEU A 434 -3.44 -14.18 -53.57
CA LEU A 434 -2.74 -15.33 -54.20
C LEU A 434 -3.70 -16.34 -54.81
N LYS A 435 -4.91 -16.51 -54.24
CA LYS A 435 -5.95 -17.36 -54.82
C LYS A 435 -6.45 -16.81 -56.18
N GLU A 436 -6.57 -15.50 -56.28
CA GLU A 436 -7.06 -14.82 -57.50
C GLU A 436 -5.97 -14.66 -58.58
N ASN A 437 -4.73 -14.43 -58.18
CA ASN A 437 -3.64 -14.03 -59.09
C ASN A 437 -2.51 -15.09 -59.24
N GLY A 438 -2.58 -16.18 -58.47
CA GLY A 438 -1.56 -17.25 -58.54
C GLY A 438 -0.15 -16.79 -58.14
N LEU A 439 0.86 -17.28 -58.84
CA LEU A 439 2.27 -17.04 -58.55
C LEU A 439 2.66 -15.54 -58.70
N SER A 440 2.85 -14.83 -57.59
CA SER A 440 2.98 -13.37 -57.53
C SER A 440 4.27 -12.92 -56.84
N LYS A 441 4.80 -11.76 -57.22
CA LYS A 441 5.97 -11.13 -56.56
C LYS A 441 5.58 -10.45 -55.27
N THR A 442 6.53 -10.33 -54.33
CA THR A 442 6.32 -9.61 -53.05
C THR A 442 5.85 -8.16 -53.26
N THR A 443 6.32 -7.49 -54.31
CA THR A 443 5.95 -6.11 -54.65
C THR A 443 4.49 -6.00 -55.04
N ASP A 444 3.98 -6.95 -55.80
CA ASP A 444 2.61 -6.95 -56.33
C ASP A 444 1.64 -7.26 -55.20
N ILE A 445 1.98 -8.23 -54.34
CA ILE A 445 1.24 -8.54 -53.11
C ILE A 445 1.20 -7.31 -52.19
N ALA A 446 2.35 -6.65 -51.94
CA ALA A 446 2.48 -5.49 -51.09
C ALA A 446 1.59 -4.34 -51.55
N GLN A 447 1.56 -4.07 -52.85
CA GLN A 447 0.71 -3.03 -53.45
C GLN A 447 -0.78 -3.36 -53.28
N ALA A 448 -1.16 -4.62 -53.50
CA ALA A 448 -2.55 -5.06 -53.41
C ALA A 448 -3.12 -4.96 -51.99
N ILE A 449 -2.30 -5.22 -50.94
CA ILE A 449 -2.73 -5.19 -49.53
C ILE A 449 -2.38 -3.86 -48.83
N GLY A 450 -1.81 -2.87 -49.54
CA GLY A 450 -1.49 -1.55 -49.00
C GLY A 450 -0.34 -1.54 -47.98
N LEU A 451 0.60 -2.48 -48.05
CA LEU A 451 1.75 -2.56 -47.16
C LEU A 451 3.07 -2.28 -47.88
N SER A 452 4.10 -1.92 -47.10
CA SER A 452 5.45 -1.81 -47.69
C SER A 452 6.00 -3.19 -48.08
N PRO A 453 6.83 -3.28 -49.17
CA PRO A 453 7.44 -4.55 -49.59
C PRO A 453 8.27 -5.24 -48.50
N ALA A 454 8.92 -4.46 -47.62
CA ALA A 454 9.68 -4.97 -46.47
C ALA A 454 8.76 -5.65 -45.44
N ARG A 455 7.62 -5.02 -45.10
CA ARG A 455 6.64 -5.58 -44.16
C ARG A 455 5.96 -6.81 -44.77
N THR A 456 5.57 -6.77 -46.03
CA THR A 456 4.94 -7.90 -46.72
C THR A 456 5.90 -9.11 -46.77
N ARG A 457 7.19 -8.88 -47.00
CA ARG A 457 8.21 -9.94 -47.00
C ARG A 457 8.36 -10.61 -45.63
N ALA A 458 8.28 -9.84 -44.55
CA ALA A 458 8.28 -10.37 -43.18
C ALA A 458 7.05 -11.26 -42.94
N ILE A 459 5.86 -10.80 -43.33
CA ILE A 459 4.60 -11.55 -43.20
C ILE A 459 4.64 -12.85 -44.01
N LEU A 460 5.05 -12.80 -45.29
CA LEU A 460 5.14 -13.99 -46.15
C LEU A 460 6.13 -15.04 -45.65
N LYS A 461 7.13 -14.64 -44.86
CA LYS A 461 8.09 -15.56 -44.21
C LYS A 461 7.51 -16.32 -43.03
N GLU A 462 6.56 -15.71 -42.35
CA GLU A 462 5.88 -16.27 -41.16
C GLU A 462 4.59 -17.06 -41.50
N MET A 463 4.04 -16.85 -42.69
CA MET A 463 2.82 -17.50 -43.17
C MET A 463 3.04 -18.96 -43.52
N SER A 464 2.23 -19.87 -42.98
CA SER A 464 2.14 -21.27 -43.40
C SER A 464 1.27 -21.46 -44.63
N GLY A 465 1.51 -22.53 -45.42
CA GLY A 465 0.68 -22.87 -46.59
C GLY A 465 1.04 -22.04 -47.84
N LEU A 466 2.27 -21.56 -47.93
CA LEU A 466 2.80 -20.89 -49.10
C LEU A 466 3.98 -21.66 -49.72
N GLU A 467 3.99 -21.74 -51.03
CA GLU A 467 5.15 -22.15 -51.84
C GLU A 467 5.78 -20.96 -52.50
N TYR A 468 7.09 -21.05 -52.79
CA TYR A 468 7.77 -20.00 -53.50
C TYR A 468 8.73 -20.55 -54.59
N GLU A 469 8.91 -19.78 -55.62
CA GLU A 469 9.87 -20.03 -56.70
C GLU A 469 10.83 -18.86 -56.84
N GLY A 470 12.08 -19.15 -57.25
CA GLY A 470 13.12 -18.15 -57.50
C GLY A 470 14.03 -17.86 -56.31
N THR A 471 15.06 -17.02 -56.55
CA THR A 471 16.06 -16.62 -55.54
C THR A 471 15.68 -15.33 -54.84
N THR A 472 16.41 -14.93 -53.82
CA THR A 472 16.13 -13.88 -52.83
C THR A 472 15.54 -12.57 -53.39
N ASN A 473 15.99 -12.12 -54.56
CA ASN A 473 15.54 -10.85 -55.17
C ASN A 473 14.38 -11.03 -56.17
N ASN A 474 14.12 -12.24 -56.65
CA ASN A 474 13.07 -12.57 -57.62
C ASN A 474 12.10 -13.62 -57.13
N ARG A 475 11.96 -13.75 -55.81
CA ARG A 475 11.07 -14.72 -55.20
C ARG A 475 9.60 -14.38 -55.48
N ARG A 476 8.85 -15.39 -55.96
CA ARG A 476 7.39 -15.32 -56.18
C ARG A 476 6.71 -16.34 -55.28
N TYR A 477 5.56 -16.03 -54.79
CA TYR A 477 4.79 -16.86 -53.87
C TYR A 477 3.47 -17.29 -54.47
N ARG A 478 3.03 -18.50 -54.13
CA ARG A 478 1.68 -19.03 -54.41
C ARG A 478 1.15 -19.78 -53.19
N LEU A 479 -0.13 -20.06 -53.18
CA LEU A 479 -0.68 -20.99 -52.17
C LEU A 479 -0.18 -22.41 -52.48
N ALA A 480 0.16 -23.17 -51.45
CA ALA A 480 0.40 -24.60 -51.58
C ALA A 480 -0.92 -25.30 -51.99
N ASP A 481 -0.86 -26.20 -52.96
CA ASP A 481 -2.06 -26.98 -53.32
C ASP A 481 -2.44 -27.87 -52.14
N ASP A 482 -3.73 -27.80 -51.74
CA ASP A 482 -4.28 -28.73 -50.77
C ASP A 482 -4.27 -30.16 -51.38
N ASN A 483 -3.38 -31.00 -50.89
CA ASN A 483 -3.39 -32.43 -51.18
C ASN A 483 -4.36 -33.17 -50.24
#